data_2c4531b009d857fde1824b272ff644bc
#
_entry.id   2c4531b009d857fde1824b272ff644bc
#
_cell.length_a   1.000
_cell.length_b   1.000
_cell.length_c   1.000
_cell.angle_alpha   90.00
_cell.angle_beta   90.00
_cell.angle_gamma   90.00
#
_symmetry.space_group_name_H-M   'P 1'
#
loop_
_entity.id
_entity.type
_entity.pdbx_description
1 polymer ?
#
loop_
_entity_poly.entity_id
_entity_poly.type
_entity_poly.pdbx_seq_one_letter_code
_entity_poly.pdbx_strand_id
1 'polypeptide(L)'
;MTGGSSAFSVPQCDACEHPAIVEQAYSGRILCSKHLAKSVRKKISKELRQQLTLPKGQKTTIFVAISGGKDSAVLLDSLVDLLGKNPDVRIVAGTVDEGIEGYRPPSIICAQELCDRLGIEFITVSYPELSFHEMDEVVRRL
;
A
#
# COMPACT_ATOMS: atom_id res chain seq x y z
N MET A 1 11.91 35.80 -24.94
CA MET A 1 12.24 35.14 -24.94
C MET A 1 12.04 33.97 -24.43
N THR A 2 11.66 33.42 -24.26
CA THR A 2 11.28 32.35 -23.51
C THR A 2 10.60 31.23 -24.24
N GLY A 3 10.60 31.31 -25.54
CA GLY A 3 9.96 30.30 -26.34
C GLY A 3 10.50 28.89 -26.14
N GLY A 4 11.79 28.78 -25.83
CA GLY A 4 12.39 27.48 -25.60
C GLY A 4 11.90 26.76 -24.34
N SER A 5 11.44 27.51 -23.34
CA SER A 5 10.96 26.90 -22.11
C SER A 5 9.62 26.19 -22.28
N SER A 6 8.80 26.59 -23.24
CA SER A 6 7.49 25.97 -23.44
C SER A 6 7.60 24.48 -23.87
N ALA A 7 8.66 24.12 -24.59
CA ALA A 7 8.88 22.74 -25.01
C ALA A 7 9.12 21.78 -23.83
N PHE A 8 9.58 22.31 -22.71
CA PHE A 8 9.91 21.52 -21.53
C PHE A 8 9.00 21.83 -20.34
N SER A 9 7.91 22.52 -20.59
CA SER A 9 6.95 22.87 -19.55
C SER A 9 6.25 21.61 -19.04
N VAL A 10 6.28 21.42 -17.73
CA VAL A 10 5.52 20.36 -17.08
C VAL A 10 4.06 20.79 -17.03
N PRO A 11 3.11 19.96 -17.45
CA PRO A 11 1.69 20.29 -17.31
C PRO A 11 1.33 20.61 -15.86
N GLN A 12 0.42 21.54 -15.70
CA GLN A 12 -0.07 21.92 -14.39
C GLN A 12 -1.18 20.99 -13.94
N CYS A 13 -1.23 20.69 -12.63
CA CYS A 13 -2.30 19.90 -12.04
C CYS A 13 -3.67 20.53 -12.32
N ASP A 14 -4.67 19.70 -12.66
CA ASP A 14 -6.03 20.18 -12.92
C ASP A 14 -6.72 20.80 -11.70
N ALA A 15 -6.28 20.42 -10.51
CA ALA A 15 -6.90 20.85 -9.27
C ALA A 15 -6.14 21.97 -8.55
N CYS A 16 -4.90 22.27 -8.93
CA CYS A 16 -4.09 23.29 -8.30
C CYS A 16 -2.99 23.80 -9.26
N GLU A 17 -2.14 24.72 -8.76
CA GLU A 17 -1.07 25.30 -9.56
C GLU A 17 0.24 24.53 -9.54
N HIS A 18 0.32 23.45 -8.78
CA HIS A 18 1.53 22.64 -8.71
C HIS A 18 1.76 21.83 -9.99
N PRO A 19 3.02 21.53 -10.33
CA PRO A 19 3.30 20.68 -11.47
C PRO A 19 2.67 19.31 -11.33
N ALA A 20 2.08 18.81 -12.42
CA ALA A 20 1.54 17.46 -12.47
C ALA A 20 2.66 16.43 -12.59
N ILE A 21 2.48 15.27 -11.97
CA ILE A 21 3.42 14.15 -12.05
C ILE A 21 2.85 12.95 -12.78
N VAL A 22 1.54 12.93 -13.02
CA VAL A 22 0.87 11.80 -13.64
C VAL A 22 -0.38 12.23 -14.38
N GLU A 23 -0.70 11.51 -15.46
CA GLU A 23 -1.98 11.58 -16.15
C GLU A 23 -2.74 10.29 -15.83
N GLN A 24 -3.96 10.44 -15.30
CA GLN A 24 -4.84 9.29 -15.05
C GLN A 24 -5.56 8.93 -16.33
N ALA A 25 -5.17 7.83 -16.97
CA ALA A 25 -5.70 7.42 -18.26
C ALA A 25 -7.23 7.25 -18.26
N TYR A 26 -7.80 6.72 -17.20
CA TYR A 26 -9.24 6.46 -17.11
C TYR A 26 -10.09 7.73 -16.95
N SER A 27 -9.55 8.80 -16.40
CA SER A 27 -10.27 10.06 -16.19
C SER A 27 -9.77 11.19 -17.08
N GLY A 28 -8.59 11.03 -17.69
CA GLY A 28 -7.91 12.09 -18.41
C GLY A 28 -7.37 13.21 -17.54
N ARG A 29 -7.44 13.07 -16.20
CA ARG A 29 -6.97 14.12 -15.29
C ARG A 29 -5.47 14.09 -15.13
N ILE A 30 -4.89 15.29 -15.07
CA ILE A 30 -3.47 15.49 -14.83
C ILE A 30 -3.34 15.97 -13.37
N LEU A 31 -2.59 15.25 -12.55
CA LEU A 31 -2.55 15.49 -11.12
C LEU A 31 -1.13 15.62 -10.58
N CYS A 32 -0.94 16.53 -9.60
CA CYS A 32 0.25 16.60 -8.78
C CYS A 32 0.24 15.46 -7.73
N SER A 33 1.35 15.28 -7.01
CA SER A 33 1.48 14.22 -6.01
C SER A 33 0.38 14.28 -4.93
N LYS A 34 0.07 15.47 -4.44
CA LYS A 34 -0.95 15.66 -3.42
C LYS A 34 -2.35 15.26 -3.91
N HIS A 35 -2.72 15.69 -5.10
CA HIS A 35 -4.04 15.39 -5.65
C HIS A 35 -4.14 13.96 -6.17
N LEU A 36 -3.04 13.37 -6.61
CA LEU A 36 -3.00 11.94 -6.90
C LEU A 36 -3.26 11.12 -5.65
N ALA A 37 -2.58 11.42 -4.55
CA ALA A 37 -2.78 10.73 -3.27
C ALA A 37 -4.23 10.87 -2.80
N LYS A 38 -4.81 12.06 -2.91
CA LYS A 38 -6.21 12.31 -2.56
C LYS A 38 -7.16 11.49 -3.42
N SER A 39 -6.92 11.41 -4.71
CA SER A 39 -7.72 10.62 -5.66
C SER A 39 -7.67 9.13 -5.31
N VAL A 40 -6.49 8.59 -5.04
CA VAL A 40 -6.30 7.20 -4.64
C VAL A 40 -7.04 6.89 -3.34
N ARG A 41 -6.90 7.73 -2.32
CA ARG A 41 -7.58 7.56 -1.03
C ARG A 41 -9.09 7.58 -1.18
N LYS A 42 -9.62 8.47 -2.01
CA LYS A 42 -11.05 8.55 -2.29
C LYS A 42 -11.58 7.25 -2.90
N LYS A 43 -10.85 6.66 -3.83
CA LYS A 43 -11.22 5.39 -4.44
C LYS A 43 -11.15 4.24 -3.47
N ILE A 44 -10.11 4.16 -2.66
CA ILE A 44 -9.97 3.14 -1.62
C ILE A 44 -11.12 3.26 -0.62
N SER A 45 -11.45 4.48 -0.18
CA SER A 45 -12.57 4.73 0.73
C SER A 45 -13.90 4.25 0.14
N LYS A 46 -14.13 4.52 -1.14
CA LYS A 46 -15.36 4.08 -1.83
C LYS A 46 -15.45 2.56 -1.88
N GLU A 47 -14.37 1.89 -2.26
CA GLU A 47 -14.34 0.42 -2.32
C GLU A 47 -14.52 -0.22 -0.95
N LEU A 48 -13.90 0.33 0.08
CA LEU A 48 -14.06 -0.16 1.45
C LEU A 48 -15.51 -0.08 1.90
N ARG A 49 -16.18 1.03 1.62
CA ARG A 49 -17.60 1.18 1.97
C ARG A 49 -18.51 0.19 1.25
N GLN A 50 -18.15 -0.20 0.05
CA GLN A 50 -18.92 -1.17 -0.74
C GLN A 50 -18.66 -2.61 -0.32
N GLN A 51 -17.42 -2.96 0.02
CA GLN A 51 -17.01 -4.33 0.22
C GLN A 51 -16.86 -4.72 1.69
N LEU A 52 -16.64 -3.76 2.57
CA LEU A 52 -16.37 -4.02 3.98
C LEU A 52 -17.53 -3.56 4.83
N THR A 53 -18.13 -4.49 5.58
CA THR A 53 -19.15 -4.18 6.57
C THR A 53 -18.54 -4.32 7.95
N LEU A 54 -18.46 -3.22 8.70
CA LEU A 54 -17.98 -3.23 10.07
C LEU A 54 -19.17 -3.25 11.02
N PRO A 55 -19.33 -4.30 11.85
CA PRO A 55 -20.39 -4.34 12.83
C PRO A 55 -20.21 -3.24 13.88
N LYS A 56 -21.27 -2.50 14.17
CA LYS A 56 -21.23 -1.48 15.20
C LYS A 56 -21.10 -2.11 16.58
N GLY A 57 -20.22 -1.54 17.40
CA GLY A 57 -20.01 -2.00 18.76
C GLY A 57 -19.21 -3.30 18.93
N GLN A 58 -18.71 -3.85 17.84
CA GLN A 58 -17.86 -5.04 17.85
C GLN A 58 -16.45 -4.70 17.42
N LYS A 59 -15.47 -5.29 18.11
CA LYS A 59 -14.06 -5.13 17.75
C LYS A 59 -13.75 -6.00 16.53
N THR A 60 -13.17 -5.39 15.51
CA THR A 60 -12.81 -6.06 14.28
C THR A 60 -11.31 -5.89 14.02
N THR A 61 -10.64 -6.99 13.69
CA THR A 61 -9.25 -6.97 13.26
C THR A 61 -9.19 -7.10 11.75
N ILE A 62 -8.54 -6.16 11.09
CA ILE A 62 -8.30 -6.20 9.66
C ILE A 62 -6.84 -6.63 9.44
N PHE A 63 -6.68 -7.75 8.79
CA PHE A 63 -5.36 -8.23 8.40
C PHE A 63 -5.07 -7.80 6.97
N VAL A 64 -3.96 -7.10 6.76
CA VAL A 64 -3.54 -6.62 5.46
C VAL A 64 -2.29 -7.39 5.03
N ALA A 65 -2.43 -8.19 4.00
CA ALA A 65 -1.28 -8.88 3.41
C ALA A 65 -0.51 -7.87 2.55
N ILE A 66 0.77 -7.67 2.84
CA ILE A 66 1.60 -6.70 2.12
C ILE A 66 2.80 -7.38 1.50
N SER A 67 3.15 -6.93 0.29
CA SER A 67 4.29 -7.46 -0.45
C SER A 67 5.58 -6.66 -0.25
N GLY A 68 5.48 -5.49 0.38
CA GLY A 68 6.58 -4.53 0.46
C GLY A 68 6.71 -3.63 -0.76
N GLY A 69 5.84 -3.79 -1.75
CA GLY A 69 5.79 -2.93 -2.93
C GLY A 69 4.97 -1.66 -2.71
N LYS A 70 4.99 -0.78 -3.72
CA LYS A 70 4.33 0.53 -3.64
C LYS A 70 2.83 0.43 -3.44
N ASP A 71 2.17 -0.48 -4.13
CA ASP A 71 0.70 -0.60 -4.10
C ASP A 71 0.22 -1.05 -2.72
N SER A 72 0.88 -2.05 -2.15
CA SER A 72 0.54 -2.52 -0.80
C SER A 72 0.85 -1.47 0.26
N ALA A 73 1.92 -0.69 0.09
CA ALA A 73 2.25 0.40 0.99
C ALA A 73 1.16 1.50 0.98
N VAL A 74 0.68 1.87 -0.21
CA VAL A 74 -0.39 2.85 -0.37
C VAL A 74 -1.69 2.34 0.26
N LEU A 75 -2.03 1.08 0.04
CA LEU A 75 -3.21 0.45 0.64
C LEU A 75 -3.15 0.51 2.16
N LEU A 76 -2.03 0.09 2.74
CA LEU A 76 -1.85 0.08 4.19
C LEU A 76 -1.93 1.47 4.79
N ASP A 77 -1.22 2.43 4.22
CA ASP A 77 -1.23 3.82 4.67
C ASP A 77 -2.66 4.40 4.61
N SER A 78 -3.38 4.12 3.53
CA SER A 78 -4.77 4.58 3.36
C SER A 78 -5.72 3.95 4.37
N LEU A 79 -5.57 2.67 4.66
CA LEU A 79 -6.38 1.98 5.66
C LEU A 79 -6.14 2.55 7.07
N VAL A 80 -4.89 2.79 7.43
CA VAL A 80 -4.54 3.39 8.71
C VAL A 80 -5.11 4.80 8.81
N ASP A 81 -5.04 5.59 7.76
CA ASP A 81 -5.59 6.94 7.73
C ASP A 81 -7.11 6.95 7.84
N LEU A 82 -7.79 6.04 7.16
CA LEU A 82 -9.25 5.99 7.12
C LEU A 82 -9.88 5.31 8.34
N LEU A 83 -9.26 4.26 8.87
CA LEU A 83 -9.83 3.41 9.90
C LEU A 83 -9.05 3.40 11.21
N GLY A 84 -7.82 3.90 11.22
CA GLY A 84 -6.95 3.83 12.39
C GLY A 84 -7.46 4.59 13.61
N LYS A 85 -8.35 5.55 13.44
CA LYS A 85 -8.96 6.32 14.53
C LYS A 85 -10.19 5.64 15.13
N ASN A 86 -10.70 4.61 14.48
CA ASN A 86 -11.84 3.87 14.99
C ASN A 86 -11.38 2.92 16.09
N PRO A 87 -11.83 3.09 17.34
CA PRO A 87 -11.37 2.26 18.46
C PRO A 87 -11.79 0.79 18.35
N ASP A 88 -12.77 0.49 17.52
CA ASP A 88 -13.25 -0.88 17.30
C ASP A 88 -12.49 -1.60 16.17
N VAL A 89 -11.59 -0.92 15.48
CA VAL A 89 -10.81 -1.49 14.38
C VAL A 89 -9.34 -1.60 14.76
N ARG A 90 -8.81 -2.81 14.65
CA ARG A 90 -7.39 -3.08 14.78
C ARG A 90 -6.84 -3.46 13.40
N ILE A 91 -5.77 -2.82 12.99
CA ILE A 91 -5.11 -3.12 11.72
C ILE A 91 -3.79 -3.84 12.01
N VAL A 92 -3.62 -5.00 11.39
CA VAL A 92 -2.41 -5.81 11.47
C VAL A 92 -1.94 -6.06 10.04
N ALA A 93 -0.67 -5.85 9.78
CA ALA A 93 -0.07 -6.15 8.49
C ALA A 93 0.80 -7.40 8.59
N GLY A 94 0.90 -8.12 7.51
CA GLY A 94 1.73 -9.31 7.46
C GLY A 94 2.19 -9.67 6.07
N THR A 95 3.25 -10.45 6.02
CA THR A 95 3.79 -10.99 4.78
C THR A 95 4.20 -12.44 4.97
N VAL A 96 4.30 -13.16 3.87
CA VAL A 96 4.77 -14.54 3.87
C VAL A 96 6.23 -14.57 3.46
N ASP A 97 7.06 -15.20 4.30
CA ASP A 97 8.46 -15.47 3.98
C ASP A 97 8.52 -16.81 3.21
N GLU A 98 9.03 -16.76 1.99
CA GLU A 98 9.11 -17.94 1.13
C GLU A 98 10.22 -18.90 1.53
N GLY A 99 11.05 -18.56 2.50
CA GLY A 99 12.07 -19.47 3.04
C GLY A 99 13.29 -19.63 2.13
N ILE A 100 13.79 -18.54 1.57
CA ILE A 100 15.06 -18.54 0.84
C ILE A 100 16.20 -18.43 1.85
N GLU A 101 16.99 -19.48 1.97
CA GLU A 101 18.06 -19.56 2.95
C GLU A 101 19.08 -18.46 2.80
N GLY A 102 19.45 -17.84 3.93
CA GLY A 102 20.45 -16.77 3.96
C GLY A 102 20.03 -15.45 3.32
N TYR A 103 18.75 -15.34 2.93
CA TYR A 103 18.24 -14.15 2.27
C TYR A 103 16.97 -13.66 2.94
N ARG A 104 17.04 -12.47 3.48
CA ARG A 104 15.85 -11.76 3.91
C ARG A 104 15.49 -10.74 2.84
N PRO A 105 14.36 -10.91 2.14
CA PRO A 105 14.01 -10.01 1.05
C PRO A 105 13.96 -8.54 1.50
N PRO A 106 14.52 -7.60 0.70
CA PRO A 106 14.39 -6.17 1.00
C PRO A 106 12.93 -5.72 1.15
N SER A 107 12.02 -6.41 0.48
CA SER A 107 10.58 -6.15 0.59
C SER A 107 10.04 -6.35 2.01
N ILE A 108 10.54 -7.37 2.72
CA ILE A 108 10.14 -7.62 4.12
C ILE A 108 10.67 -6.51 5.01
N ILE A 109 11.90 -6.07 4.79
CA ILE A 109 12.51 -4.97 5.56
C ILE A 109 11.72 -3.68 5.33
N CYS A 110 11.39 -3.36 4.09
CA CYS A 110 10.57 -2.18 3.76
C CYS A 110 9.18 -2.24 4.40
N ALA A 111 8.56 -3.41 4.41
CA ALA A 111 7.27 -3.62 5.04
C ALA A 111 7.33 -3.41 6.56
N GLN A 112 8.38 -3.93 7.20
CA GLN A 112 8.59 -3.73 8.64
C GLN A 112 8.78 -2.25 8.97
N GLU A 113 9.60 -1.54 8.22
CA GLU A 113 9.84 -0.11 8.42
C GLU A 113 8.57 0.71 8.24
N LEU A 114 7.75 0.37 7.24
CA LEU A 114 6.47 1.03 7.02
C LEU A 114 5.52 0.84 8.20
N CYS A 115 5.42 -0.39 8.70
CA CYS A 115 4.55 -0.70 9.83
C CYS A 115 5.04 -0.02 11.11
N ASP A 116 6.34 0.05 11.34
CA ASP A 116 6.92 0.77 12.48
C ASP A 116 6.58 2.26 12.41
N ARG A 117 6.68 2.85 11.22
CA ARG A 117 6.34 4.26 11.00
C ARG A 117 4.85 4.54 11.23
N LEU A 118 3.98 3.61 10.81
CA LEU A 118 2.53 3.75 10.98
C LEU A 118 2.04 3.33 12.36
N GLY A 119 2.90 2.73 13.18
CA GLY A 119 2.54 2.29 14.52
C GLY A 119 1.62 1.07 14.55
N ILE A 120 1.70 0.20 13.55
CA ILE A 120 0.88 -1.02 13.47
C ILE A 120 1.72 -2.28 13.64
N GLU A 121 1.07 -3.35 14.09
CA GLU A 121 1.71 -4.64 14.26
C GLU A 121 2.03 -5.27 12.90
N PHE A 122 3.22 -5.83 12.79
CA PHE A 122 3.68 -6.55 11.60
C PHE A 122 4.02 -7.99 11.94
N ILE A 123 3.48 -8.91 11.16
CA ILE A 123 3.66 -10.35 11.34
C ILE A 123 4.31 -10.93 10.09
N THR A 124 5.36 -11.73 10.27
CA THR A 124 5.96 -12.52 9.20
C THR A 124 5.64 -13.99 9.45
N VAL A 125 5.08 -14.65 8.45
CA VAL A 125 4.74 -16.08 8.53
C VAL A 125 5.55 -16.81 7.47
N SER A 126 6.20 -17.88 7.85
CA SER A 126 6.99 -18.69 6.92
C SER A 126 6.14 -19.83 6.35
N TYR A 127 6.59 -20.41 5.24
CA TYR A 127 5.92 -21.58 4.64
C TYR A 127 5.79 -22.76 5.59
N PRO A 128 6.82 -23.13 6.39
CA PRO A 128 6.67 -24.20 7.36
C PRO A 128 5.56 -23.97 8.38
N GLU A 129 5.41 -22.74 8.86
CA GLU A 129 4.34 -22.38 9.81
C GLU A 129 2.96 -22.54 9.19
N LEU A 130 2.85 -22.41 7.87
CA LEU A 130 1.60 -22.61 7.12
C LEU A 130 1.44 -24.03 6.59
N SER A 131 2.33 -24.97 6.99
CA SER A 131 2.38 -26.33 6.49
C SER A 131 2.72 -26.43 5.01
N PHE A 132 3.38 -25.41 4.46
CA PHE A 132 3.95 -25.44 3.11
C PHE A 132 5.45 -25.68 3.18
N HIS A 133 6.01 -26.16 2.08
CA HIS A 133 7.46 -26.31 1.96
C HIS A 133 8.10 -24.95 1.65
N GLU A 134 9.28 -24.73 2.23
CA GLU A 134 10.08 -23.57 1.87
C GLU A 134 10.50 -23.63 0.41
N MET A 135 10.76 -22.50 -0.21
CA MET A 135 11.14 -22.41 -1.61
C MET A 135 12.40 -23.23 -1.91
N ASP A 136 13.41 -23.12 -1.06
CA ASP A 136 14.67 -23.85 -1.20
C ASP A 136 14.45 -25.35 -1.11
N GLU A 137 13.55 -25.81 -0.27
CA GLU A 137 13.20 -27.21 -0.15
C GLU A 137 12.51 -27.71 -1.41
N VAL A 138 11.61 -26.94 -1.98
CA VAL A 138 10.94 -27.29 -3.24
C VAL A 138 11.96 -27.42 -4.37
N VAL A 139 12.88 -26.46 -4.48
CA VAL A 139 13.96 -26.48 -5.49
C VAL A 139 14.84 -27.71 -5.33
N ARG A 140 15.19 -28.12 -4.10
CA ARG A 140 15.99 -29.31 -3.87
C ARG A 140 15.29 -30.62 -4.28
N ARG A 141 13.97 -30.62 -4.29
CA ARG A 141 13.18 -31.78 -4.70
C ARG A 141 12.98 -31.92 -6.21
N LEU A 142 13.27 -30.88 -6.95
CA LEU A 142 13.18 -30.93 -8.42
C LEU A 142 14.38 -31.63 -9.04
#